data_90c51a8eaf314e3f3823d32b74a69f90
#
_entry.id   90c51a8eaf314e3f3823d32b74a69f90
#
_cell.length_a   1.000
_cell.length_b   1.000
_cell.length_c   1.000
_cell.angle_alpha   90.00
_cell.angle_beta   90.00
_cell.angle_gamma   90.00
#
_symmetry.space_group_name_H-M   'P 1'
#
loop_
_entity.id
_entity.type
_entity.pdbx_description
1 polymer ?
#
loop_
_entity_poly.entity_id
_entity_poly.type
_entity_poly.pdbx_seq_one_letter_code
_entity_poly.pdbx_strand_id
1 'polypeptide(L)'
;MSEPSPTPVRRRRGRLLRFAGALVVLLAVAGYLGVQYLTGGVGAPRCKVVSANGDGASYEFTPEQAVNAATISAVGTSRGMPERAVAIALATALQESGLRNIQHGDRDSLGLFQQRPSQGWGTEKQIMDPTYAAGVFYEHLAKVPGYSRLPLTVAAQRVQHSGFPQAYAKHEPDATLLAAALTGRAAATLTCQGRPAATPPGGPAPVRAALARDFGRDVLQEAGATVDAAGSSAAPAPRASESSVAPASSAAPAATEAERTVTVPVRDEGAATGAGTSTLRRGWELAHWAVANSSALHIDRVSYAGREWTAGTAAGSWRTADDKSGPEAGKAASEVRIVTAQ
;
A
#
# COMPACT_ATOMS: atom_id res chain seq x y z
N MET A 1 88.33 -20.31 9.21
CA MET A 1 87.12 -21.09 9.04
C MET A 1 85.94 -20.11 9.27
N SER A 2 85.34 -19.66 8.19
CA SER A 2 84.22 -18.69 8.23
C SER A 2 82.93 -19.44 7.89
N GLU A 3 81.93 -19.47 8.80
CA GLU A 3 80.67 -20.10 8.57
C GLU A 3 79.79 -19.23 7.63
N PRO A 4 79.05 -19.81 6.71
CA PRO A 4 78.09 -19.06 5.86
C PRO A 4 76.82 -18.82 6.56
N SER A 5 76.34 -17.53 6.56
CA SER A 5 75.07 -17.10 7.10
C SER A 5 73.87 -17.65 6.30
N PRO A 6 72.81 -18.07 6.94
CA PRO A 6 71.62 -18.56 6.24
C PRO A 6 70.76 -17.43 5.67
N THR A 7 70.45 -17.55 4.38
CA THR A 7 69.61 -16.60 3.63
C THR A 7 68.15 -16.66 4.02
N PRO A 8 67.45 -15.50 4.15
CA PRO A 8 66.04 -15.46 4.58
C PRO A 8 65.06 -15.62 3.40
N VAL A 9 64.76 -16.82 3.00
CA VAL A 9 63.79 -17.11 1.90
C VAL A 9 62.32 -17.12 2.40
N ARG A 10 62.09 -17.18 3.69
CA ARG A 10 60.74 -17.40 4.26
C ARG A 10 59.79 -16.19 4.29
N ARG A 11 60.30 -14.97 4.18
CA ARG A 11 59.44 -13.75 4.30
C ARG A 11 58.69 -13.40 3.00
N ARG A 12 59.14 -13.83 1.81
CA ARG A 12 58.47 -13.50 0.54
C ARG A 12 57.18 -14.31 0.33
N ARG A 13 57.14 -15.58 0.72
CA ARG A 13 55.94 -16.44 0.58
C ARG A 13 54.76 -15.97 1.43
N GLY A 14 54.98 -15.46 2.64
CA GLY A 14 53.91 -14.92 3.51
C GLY A 14 53.30 -13.62 2.97
N ARG A 15 54.11 -12.79 2.26
CA ARG A 15 53.55 -11.58 1.62
C ARG A 15 52.72 -11.94 0.38
N LEU A 16 53.19 -12.87 -0.45
CA LEU A 16 52.41 -13.34 -1.63
C LEU A 16 51.09 -13.98 -1.24
N LEU A 17 51.02 -14.77 -0.18
CA LEU A 17 49.80 -15.36 0.35
C LEU A 17 48.81 -14.28 0.88
N ARG A 18 49.33 -13.22 1.51
CA ARG A 18 48.47 -12.09 1.97
C ARG A 18 47.95 -11.27 0.79
N PHE A 19 48.75 -11.03 -0.25
CA PHE A 19 48.29 -10.35 -1.48
C PHE A 19 47.29 -11.21 -2.27
N ALA A 20 47.53 -12.54 -2.37
CA ALA A 20 46.58 -13.46 -2.99
C ALA A 20 45.26 -13.51 -2.23
N GLY A 21 45.27 -13.56 -0.88
CA GLY A 21 44.05 -13.48 -0.07
C GLY A 21 43.29 -12.15 -0.23
N ALA A 22 44.03 -11.02 -0.24
CA ALA A 22 43.41 -9.71 -0.47
C ALA A 22 42.78 -9.59 -1.87
N LEU A 23 43.47 -10.15 -2.90
CA LEU A 23 42.94 -10.17 -4.27
C LEU A 23 41.65 -10.99 -4.37
N VAL A 24 41.60 -12.17 -3.73
CA VAL A 24 40.39 -13.01 -3.71
C VAL A 24 39.20 -12.28 -3.05
N VAL A 25 39.46 -11.60 -1.93
CA VAL A 25 38.42 -10.79 -1.25
C VAL A 25 37.94 -9.64 -2.15
N LEU A 26 38.86 -8.92 -2.81
CA LEU A 26 38.52 -7.85 -3.74
C LEU A 26 37.72 -8.36 -4.94
N LEU A 27 38.07 -9.51 -5.52
CA LEU A 27 37.30 -10.11 -6.61
C LEU A 27 35.91 -10.58 -6.15
N ALA A 28 35.80 -11.13 -4.93
CA ALA A 28 34.53 -11.51 -4.36
C ALA A 28 33.61 -10.29 -4.12
N VAL A 29 34.18 -9.20 -3.58
CA VAL A 29 33.44 -7.94 -3.39
C VAL A 29 33.07 -7.31 -4.74
N ALA A 30 33.98 -7.28 -5.70
CA ALA A 30 33.69 -6.76 -7.05
C ALA A 30 32.63 -7.61 -7.76
N GLY A 31 32.71 -8.94 -7.64
CA GLY A 31 31.71 -9.86 -8.16
C GLY A 31 30.34 -9.63 -7.50
N TYR A 32 30.30 -9.48 -6.19
CA TYR A 32 29.08 -9.18 -5.45
C TYR A 32 28.47 -7.84 -5.89
N LEU A 33 29.29 -6.77 -5.97
CA LEU A 33 28.85 -5.45 -6.43
C LEU A 33 28.44 -5.49 -7.91
N GLY A 34 29.13 -6.27 -8.74
CA GLY A 34 28.76 -6.49 -10.14
C GLY A 34 27.41 -7.18 -10.29
N VAL A 35 27.15 -8.22 -9.50
CA VAL A 35 25.84 -8.89 -9.45
C VAL A 35 24.78 -7.91 -8.96
N GLN A 36 25.02 -7.16 -7.90
CA GLN A 36 24.10 -6.12 -7.41
C GLN A 36 23.80 -5.05 -8.47
N TYR A 37 24.81 -4.64 -9.23
CA TYR A 37 24.65 -3.66 -10.30
C TYR A 37 23.89 -4.23 -11.51
N LEU A 38 24.20 -5.46 -11.94
CA LEU A 38 23.55 -6.11 -13.09
C LEU A 38 22.14 -6.59 -12.78
N THR A 39 21.87 -7.03 -11.55
CA THR A 39 20.52 -7.40 -11.11
C THR A 39 19.68 -6.18 -10.75
N GLY A 40 20.22 -4.96 -10.93
CA GLY A 40 19.55 -3.69 -10.64
C GLY A 40 19.14 -3.61 -9.19
N GLY A 41 20.13 -3.82 -8.27
CA GLY A 41 19.93 -3.85 -6.82
C GLY A 41 18.46 -3.78 -6.45
N VAL A 42 17.78 -4.91 -6.35
CA VAL A 42 16.37 -4.93 -5.98
C VAL A 42 16.32 -4.48 -4.52
N GLY A 43 16.43 -3.16 -4.33
CA GLY A 43 16.12 -2.53 -3.05
C GLY A 43 14.75 -3.02 -2.62
N ALA A 44 14.51 -3.12 -1.32
CA ALA A 44 13.20 -3.45 -0.82
C ALA A 44 12.15 -2.58 -1.55
N PRO A 45 11.03 -3.16 -1.98
CA PRO A 45 10.01 -2.41 -2.72
C PRO A 45 9.60 -1.16 -1.95
N ARG A 46 9.50 -0.04 -2.65
CA ARG A 46 9.19 1.27 -2.07
C ARG A 46 8.00 1.89 -2.76
N CYS A 47 7.23 2.62 -1.96
CA CYS A 47 6.22 3.55 -2.43
C CYS A 47 6.73 4.98 -2.22
N LYS A 48 6.25 5.90 -3.04
CA LYS A 48 6.59 7.31 -2.97
C LYS A 48 5.37 8.16 -3.24
N VAL A 49 5.19 9.18 -2.43
CA VAL A 49 4.25 10.27 -2.71
C VAL A 49 5.04 11.54 -2.99
N VAL A 50 4.58 12.31 -3.96
CA VAL A 50 5.19 13.61 -4.34
C VAL A 50 4.16 14.73 -4.22
N SER A 51 4.64 15.94 -3.99
CA SER A 51 3.81 17.13 -4.02
C SER A 51 3.29 17.42 -5.42
N ALA A 52 2.02 17.78 -5.54
CA ALA A 52 1.45 18.27 -6.79
C ALA A 52 1.83 19.73 -7.11
N ASN A 53 2.45 20.44 -6.15
CA ASN A 53 2.73 21.88 -6.28
C ASN A 53 4.04 22.18 -7.02
N GLY A 54 4.83 21.15 -7.39
CA GLY A 54 6.12 21.33 -8.04
C GLY A 54 7.25 21.85 -7.14
N ASP A 55 7.07 21.84 -5.81
CA ASP A 55 8.03 22.26 -4.81
C ASP A 55 9.10 21.20 -4.52
N GLY A 56 9.04 20.02 -5.16
CA GLY A 56 9.97 18.92 -4.98
C GLY A 56 9.77 18.11 -3.69
N ALA A 57 8.80 18.46 -2.85
CA ALA A 57 8.52 17.72 -1.63
C ALA A 57 8.07 16.28 -1.96
N SER A 58 8.62 15.31 -1.24
CA SER A 58 8.27 13.90 -1.41
C SER A 58 8.53 13.10 -0.14
N TYR A 59 7.79 12.00 0.02
CA TYR A 59 7.96 11.06 1.11
C TYR A 59 8.02 9.63 0.57
N GLU A 60 8.99 8.84 1.03
CA GLU A 60 9.18 7.44 0.65
C GLU A 60 8.83 6.53 1.82
N PHE A 61 8.16 5.42 1.52
CA PHE A 61 7.63 4.50 2.53
C PHE A 61 7.53 3.08 1.96
N THR A 62 7.32 2.09 2.83
CA THR A 62 7.20 0.68 2.43
C THR A 62 5.81 0.36 1.88
N PRO A 63 5.63 -0.75 1.13
CA PRO A 63 4.31 -1.22 0.72
C PRO A 63 3.36 -1.51 1.90
N GLU A 64 3.86 -2.02 3.02
CA GLU A 64 3.06 -2.20 4.25
C GLU A 64 2.50 -0.88 4.76
N GLN A 65 3.36 0.14 4.84
CA GLN A 65 2.95 1.49 5.24
C GLN A 65 1.95 2.09 4.23
N ALA A 66 2.10 1.79 2.93
CA ALA A 66 1.18 2.25 1.90
C ALA A 66 -0.23 1.66 2.08
N VAL A 67 -0.34 0.35 2.32
CA VAL A 67 -1.61 -0.32 2.60
C VAL A 67 -2.28 0.29 3.82
N ASN A 68 -1.54 0.46 4.92
CA ASN A 68 -2.08 1.01 6.15
C ASN A 68 -2.52 2.48 6.00
N ALA A 69 -1.73 3.30 5.30
CA ALA A 69 -2.11 4.68 5.00
C ALA A 69 -3.37 4.75 4.12
N ALA A 70 -3.48 3.88 3.12
CA ALA A 70 -4.65 3.80 2.25
C ALA A 70 -5.91 3.37 3.03
N THR A 71 -5.80 2.38 3.93
CA THR A 71 -6.91 1.97 4.80
C THR A 71 -7.34 3.11 5.74
N ILE A 72 -6.39 3.80 6.39
CA ILE A 72 -6.71 4.96 7.25
C ILE A 72 -7.47 6.03 6.45
N SER A 73 -6.99 6.36 5.25
CA SER A 73 -7.64 7.37 4.40
C SER A 73 -9.04 6.93 3.96
N ALA A 74 -9.18 5.72 3.44
CA ALA A 74 -10.44 5.16 2.96
C ALA A 74 -11.52 5.12 4.05
N VAL A 75 -11.16 4.68 5.25
CA VAL A 75 -12.07 4.69 6.42
C VAL A 75 -12.48 6.11 6.79
N GLY A 76 -11.56 7.07 6.73
CA GLY A 76 -11.87 8.48 7.00
C GLY A 76 -12.85 9.06 5.98
N THR A 77 -12.56 8.92 4.70
CA THR A 77 -13.40 9.46 3.62
C THR A 77 -14.78 8.80 3.56
N SER A 78 -14.87 7.48 3.78
CA SER A 78 -16.14 6.75 3.86
C SER A 78 -17.03 7.22 5.03
N ARG A 79 -16.45 7.82 6.05
CA ARG A 79 -17.16 8.43 7.19
C ARG A 79 -17.43 9.93 6.97
N GLY A 80 -17.17 10.47 5.79
CA GLY A 80 -17.33 11.88 5.46
C GLY A 80 -16.32 12.80 6.17
N MET A 81 -15.21 12.25 6.66
CA MET A 81 -14.18 13.05 7.31
C MET A 81 -13.39 13.87 6.29
N PRO A 82 -13.12 15.15 6.57
CA PRO A 82 -12.35 16.00 5.65
C PRO A 82 -10.88 15.58 5.61
N GLU A 83 -10.18 15.99 4.53
CA GLU A 83 -8.74 15.72 4.34
C GLU A 83 -7.88 16.10 5.56
N ARG A 84 -8.22 17.17 6.26
CA ARG A 84 -7.54 17.56 7.51
C ARG A 84 -7.61 16.45 8.57
N ALA A 85 -8.73 15.77 8.71
CA ALA A 85 -8.87 14.65 9.63
C ALA A 85 -7.99 13.47 9.21
N VAL A 86 -7.92 13.18 7.90
CA VAL A 86 -7.03 12.15 7.34
C VAL A 86 -5.57 12.49 7.62
N ALA A 87 -5.15 13.73 7.43
CA ALA A 87 -3.79 14.17 7.76
C ALA A 87 -3.48 14.01 9.26
N ILE A 88 -4.42 14.32 10.15
CA ILE A 88 -4.26 14.12 11.60
C ILE A 88 -4.09 12.64 11.93
N ALA A 89 -4.92 11.77 11.36
CA ALA A 89 -4.84 10.33 11.59
C ALA A 89 -3.53 9.73 11.07
N LEU A 90 -3.10 10.12 9.86
CA LEU A 90 -1.83 9.67 9.28
C LEU A 90 -0.62 10.14 10.10
N ALA A 91 -0.58 11.40 10.52
CA ALA A 91 0.50 11.91 11.39
C ALA A 91 0.54 11.19 12.74
N THR A 92 -0.64 10.85 13.28
CA THR A 92 -0.74 10.06 14.50
C THR A 92 -0.17 8.65 14.29
N ALA A 93 -0.62 7.94 13.27
CA ALA A 93 -0.13 6.59 12.99
C ALA A 93 1.37 6.57 12.63
N LEU A 94 1.89 7.62 11.97
CA LEU A 94 3.33 7.80 11.74
C LEU A 94 4.11 7.92 13.05
N GLN A 95 3.59 8.67 14.01
CA GLN A 95 4.24 8.86 15.32
C GLN A 95 4.14 7.60 16.19
N GLU A 96 3.00 6.95 16.24
CA GLU A 96 2.71 5.85 17.16
C GLU A 96 3.35 4.52 16.72
N SER A 97 3.36 4.23 15.43
CA SER A 97 3.81 2.94 14.91
C SER A 97 4.68 3.03 13.65
N GLY A 98 4.89 4.23 13.10
CA GLY A 98 5.46 4.40 11.78
C GLY A 98 4.56 3.81 10.68
N LEU A 99 3.24 3.92 10.79
CA LEU A 99 2.26 3.30 9.89
C LEU A 99 2.37 1.77 9.81
N ARG A 100 2.81 1.08 10.86
CA ARG A 100 2.89 -0.38 10.94
C ARG A 100 1.88 -0.92 11.93
N ASN A 101 1.21 -2.00 11.58
CA ASN A 101 0.23 -2.64 12.47
C ASN A 101 0.93 -3.58 13.45
N ILE A 102 1.60 -3.02 14.46
CA ILE A 102 2.48 -3.74 15.39
C ILE A 102 1.72 -4.38 16.56
N GLN A 103 2.12 -5.59 16.94
CA GLN A 103 1.46 -6.40 17.98
C GLN A 103 1.97 -6.11 19.40
N HIS A 104 2.75 -5.08 19.57
CA HIS A 104 3.37 -4.73 20.85
C HIS A 104 3.56 -3.22 20.95
N GLY A 105 3.66 -2.70 22.17
CA GLY A 105 3.90 -1.29 22.45
C GLY A 105 4.16 -1.08 23.94
N ASP A 106 4.04 0.17 24.40
CA ASP A 106 4.10 0.45 25.83
C ASP A 106 2.86 -0.13 26.53
N ARG A 107 3.10 -0.89 27.59
CA ARG A 107 2.06 -1.59 28.34
C ARG A 107 1.26 -2.54 27.44
N ASP A 108 -0.05 -2.29 27.25
CA ASP A 108 -0.96 -3.06 26.41
C ASP A 108 -1.32 -2.35 25.10
N SER A 109 -0.45 -1.42 24.61
CA SER A 109 -0.65 -0.70 23.37
C SER A 109 -0.43 -1.57 22.14
N LEU A 110 -1.32 -1.47 21.14
CA LEU A 110 -1.33 -2.31 19.95
C LEU A 110 -1.70 -1.50 18.70
N GLY A 111 -1.31 -2.02 17.55
CA GLY A 111 -1.80 -1.61 16.25
C GLY A 111 -1.22 -0.29 15.74
N LEU A 112 -1.90 0.25 14.72
CA LEU A 112 -1.49 1.45 13.99
C LEU A 112 -1.39 2.71 14.86
N PHE A 113 -2.30 2.84 15.83
CA PHE A 113 -2.44 4.03 16.66
C PHE A 113 -1.99 3.80 18.11
N GLN A 114 -1.37 2.65 18.41
CA GLN A 114 -0.98 2.25 19.76
C GLN A 114 -2.13 2.40 20.77
N GLN A 115 -3.30 1.92 20.35
CA GLN A 115 -4.52 1.92 21.15
C GLN A 115 -4.43 0.84 22.24
N ARG A 116 -5.08 1.09 23.38
CA ARG A 116 -4.97 0.23 24.56
C ARG A 116 -6.31 -0.40 24.92
N PRO A 117 -6.40 -1.76 24.94
CA PRO A 117 -7.60 -2.45 25.42
C PRO A 117 -8.03 -1.99 26.80
N SER A 118 -7.09 -1.83 27.73
CA SER A 118 -7.36 -1.36 29.10
C SER A 118 -7.94 0.07 29.20
N GLN A 119 -7.85 0.85 28.11
CA GLN A 119 -8.37 2.22 28.01
C GLN A 119 -9.68 2.29 27.23
N GLY A 120 -10.28 1.15 26.91
CA GLY A 120 -11.59 1.10 26.24
C GLY A 120 -11.56 1.33 24.74
N TRP A 121 -10.40 1.22 24.09
CA TRP A 121 -10.27 1.35 22.63
C TRP A 121 -10.81 0.15 21.84
N GLY A 122 -11.12 -0.95 22.51
CA GLY A 122 -11.61 -2.20 21.95
C GLY A 122 -10.82 -3.40 22.44
N THR A 123 -11.17 -4.58 21.98
CA THR A 123 -10.39 -5.80 22.24
C THR A 123 -9.10 -5.80 21.42
N GLU A 124 -8.10 -6.59 21.82
CA GLU A 124 -6.86 -6.75 21.06
C GLU A 124 -7.12 -7.10 19.58
N LYS A 125 -8.04 -8.05 19.32
CA LYS A 125 -8.42 -8.45 17.97
C LYS A 125 -9.01 -7.29 17.16
N GLN A 126 -9.80 -6.43 17.78
CA GLN A 126 -10.40 -5.25 17.12
C GLN A 126 -9.32 -4.19 16.83
N ILE A 127 -8.47 -3.89 17.80
CA ILE A 127 -7.39 -2.90 17.64
C ILE A 127 -6.39 -3.34 16.55
N MET A 128 -6.15 -4.64 16.43
CA MET A 128 -5.30 -5.20 15.38
C MET A 128 -5.96 -5.24 13.99
N ASP A 129 -7.23 -4.90 13.87
CA ASP A 129 -7.89 -4.65 12.58
C ASP A 129 -7.70 -3.17 12.21
N PRO A 130 -6.92 -2.84 11.15
CA PRO A 130 -6.66 -1.47 10.73
C PRO A 130 -7.92 -0.65 10.44
N THR A 131 -8.97 -1.28 9.91
CA THR A 131 -10.23 -0.61 9.59
C THR A 131 -10.98 -0.22 10.86
N TYR A 132 -11.04 -1.12 11.85
CA TYR A 132 -11.62 -0.84 13.14
C TYR A 132 -10.83 0.26 13.89
N ALA A 133 -9.50 0.09 13.98
CA ALA A 133 -8.62 1.01 14.69
C ALA A 133 -8.72 2.45 14.15
N ALA A 134 -8.72 2.60 12.81
CA ALA A 134 -8.92 3.88 12.14
C ALA A 134 -10.32 4.43 12.41
N GLY A 135 -11.36 3.57 12.37
CA GLY A 135 -12.74 3.96 12.66
C GLY A 135 -12.92 4.58 14.03
N VAL A 136 -12.41 3.89 15.07
CA VAL A 136 -12.48 4.39 16.45
C VAL A 136 -11.65 5.67 16.64
N PHE A 137 -10.47 5.75 15.99
CA PHE A 137 -9.70 6.99 16.00
C PHE A 137 -10.51 8.18 15.48
N TYR A 138 -11.19 8.05 14.34
CA TYR A 138 -12.03 9.10 13.77
C TYR A 138 -13.24 9.43 14.65
N GLU A 139 -13.83 8.45 15.32
CA GLU A 139 -14.92 8.68 16.28
C GLU A 139 -14.46 9.55 17.46
N HIS A 140 -13.24 9.33 17.95
CA HIS A 140 -12.66 10.15 19.01
C HIS A 140 -12.27 11.54 18.48
N LEU A 141 -11.68 11.63 17.27
CA LEU A 141 -11.32 12.90 16.66
C LEU A 141 -12.56 13.79 16.41
N ALA A 142 -13.67 13.19 15.95
CA ALA A 142 -14.92 13.92 15.72
C ALA A 142 -15.47 14.57 17.00
N LYS A 143 -15.19 14.01 18.18
CA LYS A 143 -15.57 14.56 19.49
C LYS A 143 -14.67 15.70 19.97
N VAL A 144 -13.53 15.93 19.32
CA VAL A 144 -12.62 17.04 19.66
C VAL A 144 -13.16 18.35 19.09
N PRO A 145 -13.59 19.30 19.93
CA PRO A 145 -14.19 20.55 19.44
C PRO A 145 -13.22 21.32 18.54
N GLY A 146 -13.66 21.63 17.33
CA GLY A 146 -12.91 22.46 16.39
C GLY A 146 -11.59 21.85 15.89
N TYR A 147 -11.44 20.51 15.89
CA TYR A 147 -10.24 19.81 15.49
C TYR A 147 -9.69 20.26 14.13
N SER A 148 -10.57 20.61 13.19
CA SER A 148 -10.19 21.03 11.85
C SER A 148 -9.41 22.35 11.79
N ARG A 149 -9.54 23.19 12.82
CA ARG A 149 -8.87 24.48 12.98
C ARG A 149 -7.71 24.46 13.96
N LEU A 150 -7.57 23.40 14.72
CA LEU A 150 -6.44 23.24 15.64
C LEU A 150 -5.15 22.93 14.88
N PRO A 151 -3.96 23.30 15.43
CA PRO A 151 -2.72 22.71 14.99
C PRO A 151 -2.82 21.19 15.00
N LEU A 152 -2.25 20.49 13.98
CA LEU A 152 -2.35 19.05 13.84
C LEU A 152 -1.95 18.32 15.13
N THR A 153 -0.81 18.69 15.69
CA THR A 153 -0.29 18.07 16.91
C THR A 153 -1.24 18.23 18.11
N VAL A 154 -1.95 19.36 18.20
CA VAL A 154 -2.93 19.61 19.28
C VAL A 154 -4.16 18.71 19.10
N ALA A 155 -4.65 18.55 17.87
CA ALA A 155 -5.79 17.67 17.59
C ALA A 155 -5.43 16.20 17.88
N ALA A 156 -4.27 15.72 17.39
CA ALA A 156 -3.77 14.37 17.65
C ALA A 156 -3.61 14.11 19.16
N GLN A 157 -2.99 15.07 19.88
CA GLN A 157 -2.81 14.98 21.32
C GLN A 157 -4.12 14.85 22.10
N ARG A 158 -5.18 15.57 21.69
CA ARG A 158 -6.49 15.48 22.37
C ARG A 158 -7.17 14.12 22.18
N VAL A 159 -6.80 13.38 21.12
CA VAL A 159 -7.28 12.01 20.90
C VAL A 159 -6.44 11.00 21.67
N GLN A 160 -5.12 11.11 21.58
CA GLN A 160 -4.17 10.10 22.08
C GLN A 160 -3.81 10.27 23.54
N HIS A 161 -3.96 11.46 24.13
CA HIS A 161 -3.52 11.78 25.49
C HIS A 161 -2.05 11.40 25.76
N SER A 162 -1.20 11.54 24.72
CA SER A 162 0.22 11.18 24.77
C SER A 162 1.00 12.06 25.75
N GLY A 163 2.06 11.51 26.34
CA GLY A 163 3.00 12.27 27.17
C GLY A 163 3.86 13.27 26.38
N PHE A 164 3.86 13.20 25.04
CA PHE A 164 4.69 14.03 24.15
C PHE A 164 3.84 14.82 23.14
N PRO A 165 3.16 15.89 23.56
CA PRO A 165 2.16 16.57 22.74
C PRO A 165 2.70 17.18 21.45
N GLN A 166 4.01 17.49 21.35
CA GLN A 166 4.62 18.06 20.14
C GLN A 166 5.19 17.01 19.18
N ALA A 167 5.17 15.74 19.53
CA ALA A 167 5.81 14.69 18.75
C ALA A 167 5.16 14.49 17.37
N TYR A 168 3.89 14.79 17.22
CA TYR A 168 3.14 14.65 15.97
C TYR A 168 3.49 15.71 14.91
N ALA A 169 4.00 16.89 15.33
CA ALA A 169 4.27 18.02 14.44
C ALA A 169 5.30 17.68 13.34
N LYS A 170 6.32 16.89 13.67
CA LYS A 170 7.36 16.49 12.70
C LYS A 170 6.83 15.65 11.54
N HIS A 171 5.67 15.00 11.70
CA HIS A 171 5.04 14.16 10.68
C HIS A 171 3.99 14.92 9.84
N GLU A 172 3.69 16.17 10.17
CA GLU A 172 2.67 16.95 9.45
C GLU A 172 2.98 17.10 7.95
N PRO A 173 4.24 17.35 7.51
CA PRO A 173 4.55 17.44 6.07
C PRO A 173 4.24 16.13 5.33
N ASP A 174 4.72 14.99 5.83
CA ASP A 174 4.55 13.69 5.20
C ASP A 174 3.07 13.24 5.20
N ALA A 175 2.40 13.44 6.34
CA ALA A 175 0.97 13.15 6.48
C ALA A 175 0.12 14.01 5.54
N THR A 176 0.50 15.26 5.28
CA THR A 176 -0.20 16.15 4.35
C THR A 176 -0.04 15.68 2.91
N LEU A 177 1.17 15.25 2.50
CA LEU A 177 1.39 14.66 1.18
C LEU A 177 0.56 13.38 0.99
N LEU A 178 0.59 12.47 1.95
CA LEU A 178 -0.20 11.24 1.93
C LEU A 178 -1.71 11.53 1.89
N ALA A 179 -2.19 12.43 2.73
CA ALA A 179 -3.61 12.80 2.75
C ALA A 179 -4.06 13.40 1.43
N ALA A 180 -3.27 14.31 0.83
CA ALA A 180 -3.57 14.91 -0.45
C ALA A 180 -3.70 13.88 -1.59
N ALA A 181 -2.79 12.90 -1.63
CA ALA A 181 -2.84 11.81 -2.60
C ALA A 181 -4.02 10.88 -2.32
N LEU A 182 -4.10 10.32 -1.11
CA LEU A 182 -5.04 9.27 -0.75
C LEU A 182 -6.49 9.74 -0.60
N THR A 183 -6.75 11.05 -0.50
CA THR A 183 -8.11 11.64 -0.63
C THR A 183 -8.39 12.13 -2.05
N GLY A 184 -7.51 11.85 -3.02
CA GLY A 184 -7.67 12.18 -4.42
C GLY A 184 -7.53 13.66 -4.79
N ARG A 185 -7.14 14.53 -3.85
CA ARG A 185 -6.91 15.96 -4.14
C ARG A 185 -5.69 16.17 -5.05
N ALA A 186 -4.63 15.40 -4.84
CA ALA A 186 -3.41 15.44 -5.66
C ALA A 186 -3.41 14.26 -6.64
N ALA A 187 -3.70 14.54 -7.91
CA ALA A 187 -3.80 13.52 -8.95
C ALA A 187 -2.44 12.93 -9.33
N ALA A 188 -2.36 11.61 -9.55
CA ALA A 188 -1.18 10.90 -10.05
C ALA A 188 0.11 11.13 -9.24
N THR A 189 -0.01 11.34 -7.92
CA THR A 189 1.13 11.69 -7.05
C THR A 189 1.65 10.54 -6.18
N LEU A 190 0.90 9.44 -6.05
CA LEU A 190 1.32 8.26 -5.31
C LEU A 190 1.71 7.14 -6.26
N THR A 191 2.89 6.57 -6.05
CA THR A 191 3.43 5.47 -6.85
C THR A 191 4.05 4.41 -5.95
N CYS A 192 4.03 3.16 -6.38
CA CYS A 192 4.73 2.05 -5.75
C CYS A 192 5.56 1.30 -6.80
N GLN A 193 6.80 0.98 -6.49
CA GLN A 193 7.69 0.21 -7.38
C GLN A 193 7.46 -1.30 -7.25
N GLY A 194 6.44 -1.72 -6.50
CA GLY A 194 6.31 -3.07 -6.00
C GLY A 194 6.22 -4.14 -7.10
N ARG A 195 7.07 -5.16 -6.96
CA ARG A 195 6.74 -6.49 -7.48
C ARG A 195 5.69 -7.08 -6.53
N PRO A 196 4.75 -7.88 -7.05
CA PRO A 196 3.82 -8.62 -6.22
C PRO A 196 4.56 -9.40 -5.12
N ALA A 197 3.93 -9.56 -3.96
CA ALA A 197 4.44 -10.45 -2.92
C ALA A 197 4.66 -11.86 -3.48
N ALA A 198 5.52 -12.64 -2.82
CA ALA A 198 5.84 -14.02 -3.24
C ALA A 198 4.65 -15.00 -3.15
N THR A 199 3.49 -14.53 -2.69
CA THR A 199 2.25 -15.32 -2.63
C THR A 199 1.59 -15.41 -4.01
N PRO A 200 0.89 -16.52 -4.34
CA PRO A 200 0.17 -16.63 -5.60
C PRO A 200 -0.87 -15.51 -5.77
N PRO A 201 -1.09 -15.02 -7.00
CA PRO A 201 -2.13 -14.05 -7.27
C PRO A 201 -3.51 -14.62 -6.94
N GLY A 202 -4.32 -13.85 -6.22
CA GLY A 202 -5.70 -14.23 -5.86
C GLY A 202 -6.76 -13.75 -6.86
N GLY A 203 -6.36 -13.11 -7.95
CA GLY A 203 -7.26 -12.53 -8.93
C GLY A 203 -8.08 -11.34 -8.38
N PRO A 204 -9.22 -11.01 -9.01
CA PRO A 204 -10.01 -9.82 -8.66
C PRO A 204 -10.82 -9.94 -7.36
N ALA A 205 -11.06 -11.15 -6.84
CA ALA A 205 -11.88 -11.33 -5.64
C ALA A 205 -11.27 -10.68 -4.37
N PRO A 206 -9.98 -10.85 -4.05
CA PRO A 206 -9.34 -10.14 -2.95
C PRO A 206 -9.38 -8.62 -3.08
N VAL A 207 -9.28 -8.09 -4.30
CA VAL A 207 -9.38 -6.63 -4.56
C VAL A 207 -10.77 -6.13 -4.20
N ARG A 208 -11.84 -6.82 -4.65
CA ARG A 208 -13.22 -6.46 -4.31
C ARG A 208 -13.48 -6.54 -2.80
N ALA A 209 -12.98 -7.60 -2.15
CA ALA A 209 -13.11 -7.75 -0.70
C ALA A 209 -12.43 -6.63 0.07
N ALA A 210 -11.23 -6.22 -0.35
CA ALA A 210 -10.48 -5.14 0.28
C ALA A 210 -11.15 -3.77 0.05
N LEU A 211 -11.65 -3.49 -1.16
CA LEU A 211 -12.45 -2.29 -1.44
C LEU A 211 -13.69 -2.21 -0.55
N ALA A 212 -14.45 -3.31 -0.45
CA ALA A 212 -15.64 -3.37 0.40
C ALA A 212 -15.31 -3.22 1.89
N ARG A 213 -14.16 -3.73 2.34
CA ARG A 213 -13.70 -3.58 3.71
C ARG A 213 -13.35 -2.12 4.04
N ASP A 214 -12.58 -1.45 3.16
CA ASP A 214 -12.00 -0.13 3.43
C ASP A 214 -13.00 1.01 3.14
N PHE A 215 -13.80 0.90 2.07
CA PHE A 215 -14.75 1.92 1.64
C PHE A 215 -16.22 1.61 1.93
N GLY A 216 -16.52 0.38 2.38
CA GLY A 216 -17.90 -0.09 2.47
C GLY A 216 -18.37 -0.80 1.19
N ARG A 217 -19.44 -1.59 1.32
CA ARG A 217 -19.94 -2.44 0.23
C ARG A 217 -20.48 -1.65 -0.96
N ASP A 218 -20.93 -0.43 -0.71
CA ASP A 218 -21.56 0.42 -1.72
C ASP A 218 -20.60 0.87 -2.83
N VAL A 219 -19.28 0.85 -2.56
CA VAL A 219 -18.25 1.20 -3.54
C VAL A 219 -18.30 0.32 -4.81
N LEU A 220 -18.84 -0.89 -4.70
CA LEU A 220 -18.94 -1.86 -5.80
C LEU A 220 -20.34 -1.98 -6.40
N GLN A 221 -21.38 -1.40 -5.81
CA GLN A 221 -22.79 -1.73 -6.12
C GLN A 221 -23.34 -1.18 -7.43
N GLU A 222 -22.59 -0.39 -8.22
CA GLU A 222 -23.14 0.18 -9.45
C GLU A 222 -22.48 -0.23 -10.77
N ALA A 223 -21.69 -1.25 -10.76
CA ALA A 223 -21.31 -1.90 -12.04
C ALA A 223 -22.40 -2.88 -12.50
N GLY A 224 -23.68 -2.48 -12.54
CA GLY A 224 -24.75 -3.21 -13.26
C GLY A 224 -24.75 -4.75 -13.21
N ALA A 225 -24.15 -5.34 -12.21
CA ALA A 225 -24.22 -6.77 -11.98
C ALA A 225 -25.40 -7.03 -11.06
N THR A 226 -26.54 -7.37 -11.64
CA THR A 226 -27.54 -8.20 -10.98
C THR A 226 -26.80 -9.40 -10.40
N VAL A 227 -26.47 -9.33 -9.13
CA VAL A 227 -26.19 -10.52 -8.35
C VAL A 227 -27.52 -11.23 -8.25
N ASP A 228 -27.71 -12.27 -9.06
CA ASP A 228 -28.78 -13.21 -8.87
C ASP A 228 -28.69 -13.69 -7.42
N ALA A 229 -29.62 -13.20 -6.61
CA ALA A 229 -29.90 -13.72 -5.29
C ALA A 229 -30.65 -15.03 -5.49
N ALA A 230 -29.93 -16.06 -5.90
CA ALA A 230 -30.47 -17.43 -6.01
C ALA A 230 -29.54 -18.38 -5.27
N GLY A 231 -30.03 -18.90 -4.17
CA GLY A 231 -29.52 -20.16 -3.66
C GLY A 231 -29.12 -20.19 -2.20
N SER A 232 -30.03 -19.78 -1.30
CA SER A 232 -30.08 -20.44 0.00
C SER A 232 -31.16 -21.49 -0.05
N SER A 233 -30.79 -22.77 -0.31
CA SER A 233 -31.58 -23.89 0.17
C SER A 233 -30.82 -25.21 0.03
N ALA A 234 -30.62 -25.83 1.19
CA ALA A 234 -30.59 -27.27 1.48
C ALA A 234 -29.68 -28.21 0.67
N ALA A 235 -28.77 -28.82 1.38
CA ALA A 235 -28.18 -30.12 1.04
C ALA A 235 -29.23 -31.25 0.89
N PRO A 236 -28.90 -32.30 0.12
CA PRO A 236 -28.50 -33.53 0.80
C PRO A 236 -27.29 -34.25 0.18
N ALA A 237 -26.60 -34.95 1.04
CA ALA A 237 -25.48 -35.84 0.79
C ALA A 237 -25.91 -37.19 0.18
N PRO A 238 -25.01 -38.20 0.06
CA PRO A 238 -24.08 -38.45 -1.04
C PRO A 238 -24.36 -39.76 -1.76
N ARG A 239 -23.83 -39.94 -2.95
CA ARG A 239 -23.62 -41.29 -3.52
C ARG A 239 -22.26 -41.37 -4.19
N ALA A 240 -21.50 -42.32 -3.68
CA ALA A 240 -20.27 -42.79 -4.26
C ALA A 240 -20.52 -43.49 -5.58
N SER A 241 -19.67 -43.29 -6.56
CA SER A 241 -19.31 -44.29 -7.56
C SER A 241 -17.95 -43.96 -8.17
N GLU A 242 -17.19 -45.02 -8.32
CA GLU A 242 -15.77 -45.15 -8.56
C GLU A 242 -15.28 -44.76 -9.96
N SER A 243 -13.97 -44.48 -9.97
CA SER A 243 -12.98 -44.76 -11.01
C SER A 243 -13.13 -44.16 -12.40
N SER A 244 -12.21 -43.27 -12.72
CA SER A 244 -11.30 -43.50 -13.84
C SER A 244 -10.11 -42.55 -13.75
N VAL A 245 -8.91 -43.10 -13.62
CA VAL A 245 -7.62 -42.43 -13.69
C VAL A 245 -7.29 -42.14 -15.15
N ALA A 246 -7.06 -40.88 -15.49
CA ALA A 246 -6.28 -40.48 -16.65
C ALA A 246 -5.47 -39.24 -16.32
N PRO A 247 -4.14 -39.18 -16.58
CA PRO A 247 -3.34 -38.02 -16.33
C PRO A 247 -3.49 -37.04 -17.50
N ALA A 248 -4.28 -36.01 -17.31
CA ALA A 248 -4.27 -34.88 -18.21
C ALA A 248 -3.53 -33.72 -17.51
N SER A 249 -2.26 -33.59 -17.83
CA SER A 249 -1.54 -32.32 -17.69
C SER A 249 -2.16 -31.33 -18.66
N SER A 250 -3.22 -30.67 -18.21
CA SER A 250 -3.81 -29.54 -18.91
C SER A 250 -3.45 -28.30 -18.14
N ALA A 251 -2.45 -27.55 -18.63
CA ALA A 251 -2.25 -26.18 -18.20
C ALA A 251 -3.57 -25.43 -18.44
N ALA A 252 -4.19 -24.96 -17.38
CA ALA A 252 -5.38 -24.13 -17.49
C ALA A 252 -5.07 -22.95 -18.42
N PRO A 253 -5.98 -22.58 -19.34
CA PRO A 253 -5.76 -21.42 -20.19
C PRO A 253 -5.56 -20.18 -19.32
N ALA A 254 -4.57 -19.34 -19.66
CA ALA A 254 -4.32 -18.09 -18.95
C ALA A 254 -5.59 -17.23 -18.96
N ALA A 255 -6.01 -16.74 -17.78
CA ALA A 255 -7.19 -15.89 -17.66
C ALA A 255 -7.08 -14.67 -18.55
N THR A 256 -8.16 -14.32 -19.24
CA THR A 256 -8.21 -13.11 -20.09
C THR A 256 -8.07 -11.86 -19.23
N GLU A 257 -7.62 -10.74 -19.82
CA GLU A 257 -7.52 -9.47 -19.09
C GLU A 257 -8.87 -9.04 -18.49
N ALA A 258 -9.98 -9.29 -19.19
CA ALA A 258 -11.33 -9.01 -18.70
C ALA A 258 -11.65 -9.74 -17.40
N GLU A 259 -11.27 -11.02 -17.30
CA GLU A 259 -11.48 -11.84 -16.09
C GLU A 259 -10.63 -11.39 -14.91
N ARG A 260 -9.52 -10.68 -15.16
CA ARG A 260 -8.60 -10.16 -14.15
C ARG A 260 -8.86 -8.70 -13.78
N THR A 261 -9.84 -8.07 -14.42
CA THR A 261 -10.13 -6.64 -14.22
C THR A 261 -11.24 -6.44 -13.19
N VAL A 262 -11.00 -5.50 -12.26
CA VAL A 262 -12.01 -4.92 -11.38
C VAL A 262 -12.26 -3.50 -11.87
N THR A 263 -13.48 -3.22 -12.30
CA THR A 263 -13.94 -1.88 -12.64
C THR A 263 -14.69 -1.31 -11.45
N VAL A 264 -14.27 -0.15 -10.98
CA VAL A 264 -14.90 0.56 -9.85
C VAL A 264 -15.54 1.83 -10.39
N PRO A 265 -16.87 1.95 -10.35
CA PRO A 265 -17.56 3.17 -10.82
C PRO A 265 -17.20 4.35 -9.91
N VAL A 266 -17.03 5.52 -10.52
CA VAL A 266 -16.73 6.76 -9.80
C VAL A 266 -17.99 7.62 -9.79
N ARG A 267 -18.52 7.85 -8.58
CA ARG A 267 -19.73 8.64 -8.36
C ARG A 267 -19.42 9.93 -7.63
N ASP A 268 -20.25 10.92 -7.85
CA ASP A 268 -20.33 12.09 -6.98
C ASP A 268 -21.09 11.72 -5.71
N GLU A 269 -20.41 11.47 -4.63
CA GLU A 269 -21.03 11.34 -3.30
C GLU A 269 -21.48 12.70 -2.73
N GLY A 270 -21.65 13.69 -3.58
CA GLY A 270 -21.71 15.13 -3.25
C GLY A 270 -23.06 15.69 -2.85
N ALA A 271 -24.12 14.91 -2.71
CA ALA A 271 -25.43 15.50 -2.41
C ALA A 271 -25.80 15.59 -0.93
N ALA A 272 -25.15 14.82 -0.05
CA ALA A 272 -25.63 14.67 1.33
C ALA A 272 -24.85 15.46 2.41
N THR A 273 -23.61 15.90 2.15
CA THR A 273 -22.75 16.44 3.22
C THR A 273 -22.12 17.81 2.94
N GLY A 274 -22.49 18.52 1.87
CA GLY A 274 -22.04 19.90 1.62
C GLY A 274 -20.54 20.08 1.30
N ALA A 275 -19.76 19.04 1.24
CA ALA A 275 -18.35 19.03 0.81
C ALA A 275 -18.26 18.21 -0.50
N GLY A 276 -18.75 18.77 -1.60
CA GLY A 276 -18.74 18.12 -2.90
C GLY A 276 -17.36 17.65 -3.31
N THR A 277 -17.06 16.38 -3.05
CA THR A 277 -15.91 15.72 -3.62
C THR A 277 -16.21 15.53 -5.09
N SER A 278 -15.46 16.22 -6.00
CA SER A 278 -15.70 16.04 -7.43
C SER A 278 -15.45 14.59 -7.82
N THR A 279 -16.15 14.09 -8.82
CA THR A 279 -15.97 12.74 -9.39
C THR A 279 -14.49 12.45 -9.67
N LEU A 280 -13.75 13.43 -10.21
CA LEU A 280 -12.31 13.29 -10.43
C LEU A 280 -11.53 13.00 -9.15
N ARG A 281 -11.86 13.66 -8.05
CA ARG A 281 -11.21 13.46 -6.76
C ARG A 281 -11.48 12.05 -6.24
N ARG A 282 -12.74 11.59 -6.27
CA ARG A 282 -13.10 10.23 -5.86
C ARG A 282 -12.37 9.17 -6.67
N GLY A 283 -12.26 9.34 -7.99
CA GLY A 283 -11.53 8.40 -8.83
C GLY A 283 -10.03 8.35 -8.53
N TRP A 284 -9.39 9.48 -8.25
CA TRP A 284 -7.99 9.51 -7.83
C TRP A 284 -7.77 8.88 -6.45
N GLU A 285 -8.70 9.04 -5.54
CA GLU A 285 -8.69 8.35 -4.24
C GLU A 285 -8.66 6.83 -4.42
N LEU A 286 -9.59 6.28 -5.21
CA LEU A 286 -9.67 4.85 -5.52
C LEU A 286 -8.43 4.35 -6.29
N ALA A 287 -7.94 5.14 -7.25
CA ALA A 287 -6.75 4.80 -8.03
C ALA A 287 -5.48 4.76 -7.15
N HIS A 288 -5.28 5.72 -6.27
CA HIS A 288 -4.15 5.73 -5.33
C HIS A 288 -4.29 4.63 -4.27
N TRP A 289 -5.50 4.34 -3.80
CA TRP A 289 -5.74 3.19 -2.94
C TRP A 289 -5.31 1.88 -3.62
N ALA A 290 -5.65 1.69 -4.90
CA ALA A 290 -5.25 0.51 -5.66
C ALA A 290 -3.73 0.41 -5.82
N VAL A 291 -3.05 1.51 -6.14
CA VAL A 291 -1.57 1.55 -6.23
C VAL A 291 -0.93 1.24 -4.88
N ALA A 292 -1.44 1.79 -3.77
CA ALA A 292 -0.96 1.51 -2.42
C ALA A 292 -1.08 0.04 -2.03
N ASN A 293 -2.13 -0.62 -2.49
CA ASN A 293 -2.41 -2.05 -2.26
C ASN A 293 -1.77 -2.98 -3.30
N SER A 294 -1.04 -2.46 -4.29
CA SER A 294 -0.58 -3.23 -5.44
C SER A 294 0.26 -4.45 -5.09
N SER A 295 1.16 -4.32 -4.13
CA SER A 295 1.99 -5.44 -3.68
C SER A 295 1.17 -6.51 -2.96
N ALA A 296 0.28 -6.12 -2.06
CA ALA A 296 -0.51 -7.04 -1.23
C ALA A 296 -1.62 -7.76 -2.02
N LEU A 297 -2.20 -7.08 -3.01
CA LEU A 297 -3.31 -7.59 -3.82
C LEU A 297 -2.90 -8.00 -5.23
N HIS A 298 -1.61 -8.06 -5.53
CA HIS A 298 -1.08 -8.43 -6.85
C HIS A 298 -1.69 -7.61 -7.99
N ILE A 299 -1.84 -6.29 -7.78
CA ILE A 299 -2.34 -5.39 -8.82
C ILE A 299 -1.18 -5.07 -9.76
N ASP A 300 -1.39 -5.33 -11.04
CA ASP A 300 -0.42 -5.14 -12.12
C ASP A 300 -0.57 -3.78 -12.78
N ARG A 301 -1.82 -3.31 -12.94
CA ARG A 301 -2.13 -2.05 -13.62
C ARG A 301 -3.32 -1.33 -13.01
N VAL A 302 -3.25 -0.01 -12.96
CA VAL A 302 -4.34 0.87 -12.55
C VAL A 302 -4.49 1.97 -13.57
N SER A 303 -5.71 2.17 -14.09
CA SER A 303 -5.99 3.22 -15.08
C SER A 303 -7.13 4.11 -14.61
N TYR A 304 -6.95 5.43 -14.69
CA TYR A 304 -7.96 6.43 -14.38
C TYR A 304 -7.68 7.77 -15.07
N ALA A 305 -8.71 8.41 -15.56
CA ALA A 305 -8.68 9.76 -16.17
C ALA A 305 -7.55 9.94 -17.21
N GLY A 306 -7.38 8.96 -18.11
CA GLY A 306 -6.35 9.00 -19.15
C GLY A 306 -4.92 8.81 -18.65
N ARG A 307 -4.74 8.39 -17.40
CA ARG A 307 -3.46 8.03 -16.82
C ARG A 307 -3.43 6.55 -16.48
N GLU A 308 -2.25 5.95 -16.59
CA GLU A 308 -2.00 4.56 -16.27
C GLU A 308 -0.75 4.42 -15.41
N TRP A 309 -0.86 3.58 -14.38
CA TRP A 309 0.24 3.12 -13.57
C TRP A 309 0.40 1.60 -13.77
N THR A 310 1.65 1.12 -13.88
CA THR A 310 1.98 -0.30 -14.03
C THR A 310 3.02 -0.72 -13.02
N ALA A 311 2.81 -1.85 -12.35
CA ALA A 311 3.73 -2.46 -11.40
C ALA A 311 5.04 -2.88 -12.07
N GLY A 312 6.15 -2.87 -11.31
CA GLY A 312 7.43 -3.41 -11.78
C GLY A 312 8.18 -2.54 -12.79
N THR A 313 7.64 -1.40 -13.20
CA THR A 313 8.39 -0.45 -14.04
C THR A 313 9.37 0.33 -13.17
N ALA A 314 10.62 0.50 -13.64
CA ALA A 314 11.71 1.16 -12.88
C ALA A 314 11.37 2.59 -12.40
N ALA A 315 10.42 3.24 -13.04
CA ALA A 315 9.97 4.58 -12.69
C ALA A 315 8.70 4.59 -11.82
N GLY A 316 7.91 3.49 -11.75
CA GLY A 316 6.64 3.44 -10.98
C GLY A 316 5.71 4.64 -11.19
N SER A 317 5.90 5.40 -12.26
CA SER A 317 5.23 6.68 -12.48
C SER A 317 3.96 6.51 -13.31
N TRP A 318 2.98 7.37 -13.02
CA TRP A 318 1.80 7.50 -13.85
C TRP A 318 2.18 8.04 -15.23
N ARG A 319 1.78 7.35 -16.29
CA ARG A 319 1.98 7.73 -17.69
C ARG A 319 0.66 8.15 -18.30
N THR A 320 0.70 8.93 -19.37
CA THR A 320 -0.48 9.11 -20.21
C THR A 320 -0.78 7.77 -20.88
N ALA A 321 -2.02 7.30 -20.80
CA ALA A 321 -2.44 6.11 -21.52
C ALA A 321 -2.30 6.38 -23.03
N ASP A 322 -1.65 5.45 -23.76
CA ASP A 322 -1.53 5.57 -25.21
C ASP A 322 -2.92 5.49 -25.85
N ASP A 323 -3.32 6.58 -26.47
CA ASP A 323 -4.64 6.82 -27.07
C ASP A 323 -4.80 6.02 -28.38
N LYS A 324 -4.81 4.67 -28.28
CA LYS A 324 -5.17 3.79 -29.41
C LYS A 324 -6.65 3.45 -29.48
N SER A 325 -7.43 3.91 -28.55
CA SER A 325 -8.87 3.68 -28.48
C SER A 325 -9.59 5.02 -28.49
N GLY A 326 -10.18 5.37 -29.63
CA GLY A 326 -11.00 6.56 -29.93
C GLY A 326 -11.96 7.01 -28.79
N PRO A 327 -13.12 7.58 -29.02
CA PRO A 327 -13.85 8.57 -28.21
C PRO A 327 -14.26 8.15 -26.79
N GLU A 328 -13.37 7.49 -26.03
CA GLU A 328 -13.59 6.98 -24.67
C GLU A 328 -13.11 7.92 -23.54
N ALA A 329 -12.59 9.10 -23.87
CA ALA A 329 -12.08 10.04 -22.85
C ALA A 329 -13.13 10.41 -21.78
N GLY A 330 -14.41 10.45 -22.14
CA GLY A 330 -15.51 10.67 -21.20
C GLY A 330 -15.77 9.49 -20.25
N LYS A 331 -15.60 8.26 -20.73
CA LYS A 331 -15.71 7.05 -19.91
C LYS A 331 -14.50 6.84 -19.01
N ALA A 332 -13.32 7.27 -19.44
CA ALA A 332 -12.09 7.12 -18.66
C ALA A 332 -12.10 7.86 -17.31
N ALA A 333 -13.00 8.84 -17.13
CA ALA A 333 -13.16 9.56 -15.88
C ALA A 333 -14.31 9.04 -15.00
N SER A 334 -15.16 8.15 -15.51
CA SER A 334 -16.31 7.60 -14.79
C SER A 334 -16.03 6.29 -14.05
N GLU A 335 -14.86 5.69 -14.26
CA GLU A 335 -14.50 4.41 -13.65
C GLU A 335 -12.98 4.30 -13.43
N VAL A 336 -12.60 3.63 -12.35
CA VAL A 336 -11.22 3.20 -12.12
C VAL A 336 -11.10 1.73 -12.53
N ARG A 337 -10.13 1.41 -13.40
CA ARG A 337 -9.85 0.05 -13.82
C ARG A 337 -8.62 -0.49 -13.11
N ILE A 338 -8.75 -1.64 -12.47
CA ILE A 338 -7.73 -2.30 -11.68
C ILE A 338 -7.52 -3.69 -12.27
N VAL A 339 -6.33 -3.97 -12.80
CA VAL A 339 -5.97 -5.27 -13.39
C VAL A 339 -5.04 -5.99 -12.42
N THR A 340 -5.39 -7.24 -12.09
CA THR A 340 -4.55 -8.11 -11.24
C THR A 340 -3.55 -8.90 -12.07
N ALA A 341 -2.42 -9.29 -11.47
CA ALA A 341 -1.43 -10.19 -12.07
C ALA A 341 -2.03 -11.59 -12.34
N GLN A 342 -1.33 -12.33 -13.20
CA GLN A 342 -1.66 -13.74 -13.52
C GLN A 342 -1.14 -14.66 -12.44
#